data_e262b7b388b6c1d713a7acea4c4b1e4a
#
_entry.id   e262b7b388b6c1d713a7acea4c4b1e4a
#
_cell.length_a   1.000
_cell.length_b   1.000
_cell.length_c   1.000
_cell.angle_alpha   90.00
_cell.angle_beta   90.00
_cell.angle_gamma   90.00
#
_symmetry.space_group_name_H-M   'P 1'
#
loop_
_entity.id
_entity.type
_entity.pdbx_description
1 polymer ?
#
loop_
_entity_poly.entity_id
_entity_poly.type
_entity_poly.pdbx_seq_one_letter_code
_entity_poly.pdbx_strand_id
1 'polypeptide(L)'
;MFFGEKLRSVRELNGLSRKELADKLNLSEQAIWQYENQYTVPKFEVVNELKGVFNVKAQFFYSEPFITNISKVESIAYRAEDREVRKKTKMETTFINFVSYFLDKFENRLNLPVSTITLLRNESIQLYNLATDNNNKLLNLEIIAEKARKTLDIQTNADLLYKLELSG
;
A
#
# COMPACT_ATOMS: atom_id res chain seq x y z
N MET A 1 -1.74 24.08 2.40
CA MET A 1 -3.10 23.66 1.98
C MET A 1 -3.51 22.47 2.86
N PHE A 2 -4.77 22.37 3.30
CA PHE A 2 -5.28 21.21 4.03
C PHE A 2 -5.58 20.08 3.04
N PHE A 3 -5.12 18.87 3.34
CA PHE A 3 -5.35 17.69 2.49
C PHE A 3 -6.43 16.79 3.09
N GLY A 4 -7.62 16.79 2.53
CA GLY A 4 -8.75 15.98 2.97
C GLY A 4 -8.50 14.47 2.93
N GLU A 5 -7.67 14.01 1.98
CA GLU A 5 -7.23 12.61 1.90
C GLU A 5 -6.45 12.16 3.14
N LYS A 6 -5.68 13.06 3.76
CA LYS A 6 -4.98 12.78 5.03
C LYS A 6 -5.97 12.57 6.17
N LEU A 7 -7.03 13.39 6.21
CA LEU A 7 -8.10 13.22 7.19
C LEU A 7 -8.80 11.87 7.00
N ARG A 8 -9.14 11.53 5.77
CA ARG A 8 -9.74 10.23 5.44
C ARG A 8 -8.84 9.08 5.86
N SER A 9 -7.55 9.12 5.48
CA SER A 9 -6.59 8.07 5.78
C SER A 9 -6.42 7.85 7.28
N VAL A 10 -6.23 8.90 8.07
CA VAL A 10 -6.08 8.76 9.52
C VAL A 10 -7.36 8.32 10.21
N ARG A 11 -8.54 8.73 9.72
CA ARG A 11 -9.83 8.25 10.22
C ARG A 11 -10.00 6.74 9.95
N GLU A 12 -9.74 6.30 8.73
CA GLU A 12 -9.84 4.88 8.35
C GLU A 12 -8.82 4.01 9.08
N LEU A 13 -7.59 4.51 9.27
CA LEU A 13 -6.55 3.85 10.05
C LEU A 13 -6.98 3.62 11.52
N ASN A 14 -7.74 4.57 12.09
CA ASN A 14 -8.30 4.44 13.43
C ASN A 14 -9.64 3.69 13.45
N GLY A 15 -10.06 3.10 12.34
CA GLY A 15 -11.31 2.36 12.24
C GLY A 15 -12.56 3.19 12.52
N LEU A 16 -12.53 4.51 12.30
CA LEU A 16 -13.68 5.38 12.52
C LEU A 16 -14.51 5.56 11.24
N SER A 17 -15.84 5.49 11.37
CA SER A 17 -16.76 5.99 10.36
C SER A 17 -16.77 7.52 10.37
N ARG A 18 -17.30 8.16 9.30
CA ARG A 18 -17.49 9.61 9.29
C ARG A 18 -18.42 10.06 10.41
N LYS A 19 -19.48 9.30 10.67
CA LYS A 19 -20.43 9.58 11.75
C LYS A 19 -19.74 9.57 13.12
N GLU A 20 -18.96 8.51 13.43
CA GLU A 20 -18.23 8.41 14.69
C GLU A 20 -17.22 9.54 14.88
N LEU A 21 -16.56 9.99 13.81
CA LEU A 21 -15.66 11.15 13.87
C LEU A 21 -16.44 12.45 14.06
N ALA A 22 -17.58 12.62 13.37
CA ALA A 22 -18.44 13.78 13.50
C ALA A 22 -18.97 13.93 14.94
N ASP A 23 -19.44 12.83 15.53
CA ASP A 23 -19.91 12.78 16.92
C ASP A 23 -18.80 13.20 17.90
N LYS A 24 -17.54 12.78 17.67
CA LYS A 24 -16.39 13.17 18.52
C LYS A 24 -16.03 14.67 18.44
N LEU A 25 -16.35 15.31 17.31
CA LEU A 25 -16.02 16.71 17.04
C LEU A 25 -17.23 17.65 17.15
N ASN A 26 -18.39 17.14 17.58
CA ASN A 26 -19.67 17.86 17.59
C ASN A 26 -20.00 18.52 16.23
N LEU A 27 -19.72 17.79 15.14
CA LEU A 27 -19.96 18.21 13.76
C LEU A 27 -20.99 17.29 13.08
N SER A 28 -21.47 17.69 11.91
CA SER A 28 -22.28 16.82 11.06
C SER A 28 -21.41 15.86 10.25
N GLU A 29 -21.92 14.66 9.93
CA GLU A 29 -21.25 13.73 9.02
C GLU A 29 -20.99 14.37 7.64
N GLN A 30 -21.91 15.25 7.19
CA GLN A 30 -21.77 16.03 5.97
C GLN A 30 -20.54 16.94 6.02
N ALA A 31 -20.25 17.59 7.15
CA ALA A 31 -19.07 18.44 7.32
C ALA A 31 -17.77 17.63 7.18
N ILE A 32 -17.71 16.46 7.81
CA ILE A 32 -16.54 15.55 7.67
C ILE A 32 -16.36 15.14 6.20
N TRP A 33 -17.45 14.77 5.51
CA TRP A 33 -17.41 14.42 4.11
C TRP A 33 -16.88 15.58 3.24
N GLN A 34 -17.31 16.81 3.51
CA GLN A 34 -16.85 18.01 2.80
C GLN A 34 -15.35 18.26 3.03
N TYR A 35 -14.85 18.08 4.24
CA TYR A 35 -13.43 18.20 4.55
C TYR A 35 -12.59 17.13 3.84
N GLU A 36 -13.04 15.87 3.86
CA GLU A 36 -12.36 14.76 3.20
C GLU A 36 -12.28 14.90 1.67
N ASN A 37 -13.29 15.53 1.06
CA ASN A 37 -13.35 15.75 -0.39
C ASN A 37 -12.91 17.16 -0.80
N GLN A 38 -12.37 17.95 0.13
CA GLN A 38 -11.82 19.29 -0.11
C GLN A 38 -12.84 20.32 -0.63
N TYR A 39 -14.14 20.09 -0.40
CA TYR A 39 -15.17 21.10 -0.71
C TYR A 39 -15.11 22.29 0.25
N THR A 40 -14.71 22.05 1.50
CA THR A 40 -14.48 23.09 2.51
C THR A 40 -13.20 22.79 3.27
N VAL A 41 -12.60 23.84 3.84
CA VAL A 41 -11.41 23.72 4.68
C VAL A 41 -11.85 23.82 6.14
N PRO A 42 -11.44 22.90 7.02
CA PRO A 42 -11.76 22.99 8.44
C PRO A 42 -11.11 24.24 9.05
N LYS A 43 -11.84 24.87 9.99
CA LYS A 43 -11.32 25.98 10.79
C LYS A 43 -10.22 25.50 11.73
N PHE A 44 -9.42 26.45 12.23
CA PHE A 44 -8.29 26.15 13.11
C PHE A 44 -8.70 25.35 14.36
N GLU A 45 -9.85 25.67 14.94
CA GLU A 45 -10.40 24.99 16.12
C GLU A 45 -10.65 23.50 15.82
N VAL A 46 -11.26 23.21 14.67
CA VAL A 46 -11.52 21.83 14.21
C VAL A 46 -10.21 21.06 13.97
N VAL A 47 -9.20 21.72 13.40
CA VAL A 47 -7.88 21.09 13.20
C VAL A 47 -7.22 20.77 14.56
N ASN A 48 -7.39 21.63 15.57
CA ASN A 48 -6.88 21.36 16.91
C ASN A 48 -7.58 20.17 17.58
N GLU A 49 -8.88 20.05 17.41
CA GLU A 49 -9.64 18.88 17.88
C GLU A 49 -9.21 17.60 17.17
N LEU A 50 -9.03 17.65 15.83
CA LEU A 50 -8.52 16.52 15.05
C LEU A 50 -7.14 16.06 15.52
N LYS A 51 -6.25 16.99 15.89
CA LYS A 51 -4.95 16.65 16.50
C LYS A 51 -5.11 15.85 17.78
N GLY A 52 -6.06 16.24 18.62
CA GLY A 52 -6.35 15.55 19.88
C GLY A 52 -6.94 14.15 19.63
N VAL A 53 -7.91 14.04 18.73
CA VAL A 53 -8.57 12.77 18.41
C VAL A 53 -7.61 11.73 17.84
N PHE A 54 -6.68 12.15 16.95
CA PHE A 54 -5.77 11.24 16.24
C PHE A 54 -4.36 11.21 16.80
N ASN A 55 -4.05 12.02 17.80
CA ASN A 55 -2.70 12.17 18.36
C ASN A 55 -1.63 12.46 17.29
N VAL A 56 -1.91 13.38 16.37
CA VAL A 56 -1.02 13.81 15.30
C VAL A 56 -0.69 15.30 15.41
N LYS A 57 0.41 15.72 14.79
CA LYS A 57 0.73 17.16 14.67
C LYS A 57 -0.17 17.81 13.61
N ALA A 58 -0.50 19.10 13.75
CA ALA A 58 -1.29 19.84 12.75
C ALA A 58 -0.67 19.74 11.35
N GLN A 59 0.65 19.79 11.26
CA GLN A 59 1.41 19.68 10.01
C GLN A 59 1.09 18.40 9.22
N PHE A 60 0.66 17.33 9.90
CA PHE A 60 0.22 16.09 9.23
C PHE A 60 -0.84 16.34 8.18
N PHE A 61 -1.84 17.20 8.48
CA PHE A 61 -2.93 17.52 7.56
C PHE A 61 -2.54 18.46 6.43
N TYR A 62 -1.36 19.09 6.51
CA TYR A 62 -0.83 20.04 5.53
C TYR A 62 0.37 19.48 4.75
N SER A 63 0.83 18.28 5.08
CA SER A 63 1.85 17.57 4.31
C SER A 63 1.23 16.82 3.15
N GLU A 64 2.00 16.58 2.09
CA GLU A 64 1.52 15.86 0.91
C GLU A 64 0.84 14.52 1.25
N PRO A 65 -0.23 14.15 0.53
CA PRO A 65 -0.89 12.85 0.69
C PRO A 65 0.07 11.69 0.40
N PHE A 66 -0.24 10.52 0.94
CA PHE A 66 0.46 9.28 0.60
C PHE A 66 0.07 8.87 -0.82
N ILE A 67 1.02 8.88 -1.75
CA ILE A 67 0.75 8.63 -3.18
C ILE A 67 0.65 7.13 -3.50
N THR A 68 1.14 6.25 -2.64
CA THR A 68 1.19 4.81 -2.91
C THR A 68 -0.13 4.11 -2.58
N ASN A 69 -0.97 3.94 -3.57
CA ASN A 69 -2.08 2.99 -3.54
C ASN A 69 -1.58 1.62 -4.03
N ILE A 70 -0.77 0.93 -3.24
CA ILE A 70 -0.25 -0.41 -3.57
C ILE A 70 -1.37 -1.44 -3.53
N SER A 71 -2.30 -1.30 -2.60
CA SER A 71 -3.50 -2.13 -2.53
C SER A 71 -4.75 -1.28 -2.77
N LYS A 72 -5.47 -1.58 -3.85
CA LYS A 72 -6.81 -1.03 -4.03
C LYS A 72 -7.75 -1.83 -3.13
N VAL A 73 -8.56 -1.14 -2.33
CA VAL A 73 -9.62 -1.77 -1.51
C VAL A 73 -10.49 -2.70 -2.36
N GLU A 74 -10.66 -2.38 -3.65
CA GLU A 74 -11.40 -3.14 -4.64
C GLU A 74 -10.79 -4.52 -4.96
N SER A 75 -9.51 -4.74 -4.74
CA SER A 75 -8.85 -6.03 -4.95
C SER A 75 -8.84 -6.93 -3.71
N ILE A 76 -9.16 -6.38 -2.54
CA ILE A 76 -9.16 -7.10 -1.27
C ILE A 76 -10.59 -7.43 -0.86
N ALA A 77 -11.14 -8.48 -1.46
CA ALA A 77 -12.37 -9.18 -1.05
C ALA A 77 -13.65 -8.35 -0.88
N TYR A 78 -14.36 -8.15 -1.97
CA TYR A 78 -15.69 -7.55 -2.04
C TYR A 78 -16.86 -8.47 -1.65
N ARG A 79 -16.64 -9.55 -0.94
CA ARG A 79 -17.71 -10.49 -0.55
C ARG A 79 -18.22 -10.31 0.87
N ALA A 80 -17.73 -9.31 1.59
CA ALA A 80 -18.22 -9.06 2.94
C ALA A 80 -19.50 -8.22 2.89
N GLU A 81 -20.63 -8.82 3.12
CA GLU A 81 -21.92 -8.13 3.27
C GLU A 81 -21.98 -7.34 4.58
N ASP A 82 -21.18 -7.71 5.58
CA ASP A 82 -21.16 -7.11 6.90
C ASP A 82 -20.39 -5.77 6.93
N ARG A 83 -21.00 -4.78 7.58
CA ARG A 83 -20.45 -3.43 7.76
C ARG A 83 -19.14 -3.43 8.57
N GLU A 84 -19.06 -4.27 9.61
CA GLU A 84 -17.88 -4.36 10.48
C GLU A 84 -16.68 -4.95 9.73
N VAL A 85 -16.91 -5.98 8.92
CA VAL A 85 -15.85 -6.57 8.08
C VAL A 85 -15.34 -5.55 7.07
N ARG A 86 -16.22 -4.77 6.43
CA ARG A 86 -15.81 -3.69 5.51
C ARG A 86 -14.99 -2.59 6.22
N LYS A 87 -15.36 -2.24 7.45
CA LYS A 87 -14.64 -1.26 8.26
C LYS A 87 -13.23 -1.77 8.59
N LYS A 88 -13.11 -3.03 9.02
CA LYS A 88 -11.84 -3.69 9.31
C LYS A 88 -10.95 -3.77 8.07
N THR A 89 -11.49 -4.19 6.92
CA THR A 89 -10.76 -4.27 5.65
C THR A 89 -10.21 -2.91 5.23
N LYS A 90 -10.99 -1.84 5.38
CA LYS A 90 -10.51 -0.48 5.09
C LYS A 90 -9.36 -0.07 6.00
N MET A 91 -9.47 -0.35 7.28
CA MET A 91 -8.42 -0.06 8.26
C MET A 91 -7.11 -0.80 7.90
N GLU A 92 -7.20 -2.09 7.62
CA GLU A 92 -6.06 -2.93 7.25
C GLU A 92 -5.42 -2.46 5.93
N THR A 93 -6.23 -2.15 4.91
CA THR A 93 -5.74 -1.62 3.62
C THR A 93 -5.04 -0.28 3.80
N THR A 94 -5.61 0.61 4.60
CA THR A 94 -5.01 1.92 4.89
C THR A 94 -3.69 1.75 5.66
N PHE A 95 -3.64 0.80 6.59
CA PHE A 95 -2.40 0.47 7.31
C PHE A 95 -1.31 -0.05 6.38
N ILE A 96 -1.63 -1.00 5.49
CA ILE A 96 -0.68 -1.53 4.49
C ILE A 96 -0.14 -0.41 3.59
N ASN A 97 -1.01 0.46 3.07
CA ASN A 97 -0.60 1.59 2.25
C ASN A 97 0.30 2.57 3.01
N PHE A 98 0.02 2.79 4.29
CA PHE A 98 0.85 3.64 5.15
C PHE A 98 2.24 3.05 5.37
N VAL A 99 2.33 1.75 5.69
CA VAL A 99 3.59 1.03 5.88
C VAL A 99 4.38 1.02 4.56
N SER A 100 3.74 0.74 3.44
CA SER A 100 4.39 0.74 2.13
C SER A 100 4.96 2.10 1.75
N TYR A 101 4.21 3.19 2.01
CA TYR A 101 4.74 4.54 1.81
C TYR A 101 5.96 4.82 2.66
N PHE A 102 5.94 4.36 3.91
CA PHE A 102 7.05 4.54 4.83
C PHE A 102 8.29 3.78 4.37
N LEU A 103 8.12 2.52 3.95
CA LEU A 103 9.20 1.69 3.41
C LEU A 103 9.80 2.31 2.13
N ASP A 104 8.97 2.77 1.19
CA ASP A 104 9.43 3.47 -0.02
C ASP A 104 10.33 4.68 0.30
N LYS A 105 9.97 5.45 1.34
CA LYS A 105 10.80 6.57 1.80
C LYS A 105 12.13 6.13 2.40
N PHE A 106 12.18 4.98 3.05
CA PHE A 106 13.43 4.40 3.55
C PHE A 106 14.29 3.85 2.42
N GLU A 107 13.72 3.06 1.51
CA GLU A 107 14.42 2.48 0.38
C GLU A 107 15.12 3.56 -0.46
N ASN A 108 14.39 4.63 -0.78
CA ASN A 108 14.96 5.77 -1.52
C ASN A 108 16.08 6.52 -0.79
N ARG A 109 16.18 6.41 0.54
CA ARG A 109 17.24 7.05 1.34
C ARG A 109 18.43 6.15 1.62
N LEU A 110 18.22 4.85 1.66
CA LEU A 110 19.23 3.89 2.09
C LEU A 110 20.09 3.34 0.93
N ASN A 111 19.77 3.69 -0.34
CA ASN A 111 20.43 3.13 -1.52
C ASN A 111 20.54 1.59 -1.43
N LEU A 112 19.45 0.94 -1.08
CA LEU A 112 19.42 -0.51 -0.96
C LEU A 112 19.78 -1.15 -2.30
N PRO A 113 20.53 -2.26 -2.31
CA PRO A 113 20.83 -2.99 -3.53
C PRO A 113 19.54 -3.47 -4.19
N VAL A 114 19.54 -3.50 -5.51
CA VAL A 114 18.40 -4.03 -6.27
C VAL A 114 18.22 -5.50 -5.92
N SER A 115 17.00 -5.89 -5.58
CA SER A 115 16.65 -7.28 -5.27
C SER A 115 17.08 -8.21 -6.41
N THR A 116 17.70 -9.33 -6.06
CA THR A 116 18.09 -10.38 -7.02
C THR A 116 16.89 -10.93 -7.78
N ILE A 117 15.73 -11.02 -7.13
CA ILE A 117 14.46 -11.44 -7.78
C ILE A 117 14.04 -10.42 -8.84
N THR A 118 14.16 -9.12 -8.57
CA THR A 118 13.83 -8.08 -9.55
C THR A 118 14.71 -8.16 -10.79
N LEU A 119 16.00 -8.39 -10.62
CA LEU A 119 16.92 -8.60 -11.74
C LEU A 119 16.56 -9.85 -12.55
N LEU A 120 16.36 -10.98 -11.89
CA LEU A 120 15.95 -12.24 -12.53
C LEU A 120 14.62 -12.09 -13.27
N ARG A 121 13.64 -11.41 -12.68
CA ARG A 121 12.35 -11.15 -13.33
C ARG A 121 12.52 -10.36 -14.63
N ASN A 122 13.29 -9.29 -14.62
CA ASN A 122 13.50 -8.45 -15.80
C ASN A 122 14.20 -9.23 -16.92
N GLU A 123 15.23 -9.99 -16.59
CA GLU A 123 15.92 -10.86 -17.55
C GLU A 123 15.01 -11.97 -18.09
N SER A 124 14.18 -12.57 -17.23
CA SER A 124 13.23 -13.61 -17.61
C SER A 124 12.17 -13.10 -18.59
N ILE A 125 11.66 -11.89 -18.38
CA ILE A 125 10.70 -11.23 -19.29
C ILE A 125 11.37 -10.99 -20.65
N GLN A 126 12.62 -10.55 -20.68
CA GLN A 126 13.35 -10.33 -21.92
C GLN A 126 13.54 -11.65 -22.69
N LEU A 127 14.02 -12.71 -22.04
CA LEU A 127 14.21 -14.01 -22.66
C LEU A 127 12.89 -14.61 -23.17
N TYR A 128 11.80 -14.50 -22.40
CA TYR A 128 10.50 -14.99 -22.82
C TYR A 128 9.98 -14.25 -24.06
N ASN A 129 10.16 -12.93 -24.12
CA ASN A 129 9.69 -12.10 -25.22
C ASN A 129 10.51 -12.26 -26.51
N LEU A 130 11.73 -12.76 -26.43
CA LEU A 130 12.55 -13.08 -27.60
C LEU A 130 12.08 -14.33 -28.34
N ALA A 131 11.26 -15.17 -27.72
CA ALA A 131 10.76 -16.40 -28.35
C ALA A 131 9.60 -16.09 -29.30
N THR A 132 9.71 -16.53 -30.54
CA THR A 132 8.74 -16.29 -31.62
C THR A 132 7.68 -17.39 -31.72
N ASP A 133 7.95 -18.58 -31.21
CA ASP A 133 7.06 -19.73 -31.24
C ASP A 133 6.94 -20.45 -29.89
N ASN A 134 5.98 -21.37 -29.76
CA ASN A 134 5.71 -22.05 -28.49
C ASN A 134 6.83 -23.02 -28.06
N ASN A 135 7.55 -23.64 -28.98
CA ASN A 135 8.66 -24.55 -28.64
C ASN A 135 9.84 -23.77 -28.08
N ASN A 136 10.16 -22.63 -28.69
CA ASN A 136 11.20 -21.75 -28.19
C ASN A 136 10.81 -21.10 -26.83
N LYS A 137 9.52 -20.84 -26.62
CA LYS A 137 9.04 -20.38 -25.30
C LYS A 137 9.24 -21.41 -24.20
N LEU A 138 8.95 -22.69 -24.47
CA LEU A 138 9.19 -23.77 -23.49
C LEU A 138 10.68 -23.92 -23.19
N LEU A 139 11.55 -23.91 -24.20
CA LEU A 139 12.99 -23.95 -24.00
C LEU A 139 13.50 -22.76 -23.19
N ASN A 140 13.00 -21.56 -23.47
CA ASN A 140 13.37 -20.37 -22.71
C ASN A 140 12.90 -20.44 -21.25
N LEU A 141 11.75 -21.04 -20.96
CA LEU A 141 11.29 -21.25 -19.59
C LEU A 141 12.20 -22.20 -18.81
N GLU A 142 12.70 -23.27 -19.44
CA GLU A 142 13.68 -24.18 -18.83
C GLU A 142 14.99 -23.45 -18.51
N ILE A 143 15.51 -22.66 -19.45
CA ILE A 143 16.71 -21.84 -19.26
C ILE A 143 16.52 -20.83 -18.13
N ILE A 144 15.37 -20.16 -18.08
CA ILE A 144 15.00 -19.22 -17.00
C ILE A 144 14.96 -19.92 -15.65
N ALA A 145 14.33 -21.09 -15.58
CA ALA A 145 14.21 -21.87 -14.36
C ALA A 145 15.58 -22.34 -13.84
N GLU A 146 16.43 -22.84 -14.74
CA GLU A 146 17.80 -23.25 -14.39
C GLU A 146 18.66 -22.08 -13.93
N LYS A 147 18.59 -20.94 -14.63
CA LYS A 147 19.27 -19.71 -14.25
C LYS A 147 18.82 -19.22 -12.87
N ALA A 148 17.51 -19.22 -12.61
CA ALA A 148 16.96 -18.82 -11.33
C ALA A 148 17.45 -19.71 -10.19
N ARG A 149 17.41 -21.04 -10.36
CA ARG A 149 17.95 -22.01 -9.40
C ARG A 149 19.42 -21.75 -9.08
N LYS A 150 20.23 -21.53 -10.11
CA LYS A 150 21.64 -21.27 -9.95
C LYS A 150 21.93 -19.93 -9.26
N THR A 151 21.23 -18.86 -9.65
CA THR A 151 21.43 -17.52 -9.09
C THR A 151 20.99 -17.42 -7.63
N LEU A 152 19.90 -18.12 -7.27
CA LEU A 152 19.36 -18.14 -5.91
C LEU A 152 19.93 -19.28 -5.05
N ASP A 153 20.86 -20.08 -5.59
CA ASP A 153 21.45 -21.24 -4.92
C ASP A 153 20.40 -22.22 -4.38
N ILE A 154 19.41 -22.55 -5.21
CA ILE A 154 18.32 -23.48 -4.88
C ILE A 154 18.79 -24.90 -5.19
N GLN A 155 19.10 -25.66 -4.17
CA GLN A 155 19.55 -27.07 -4.31
C GLN A 155 18.35 -28.03 -4.39
N THR A 156 17.31 -27.77 -3.61
CA THR A 156 16.14 -28.62 -3.56
C THR A 156 14.84 -27.78 -3.67
N ASN A 157 13.73 -28.43 -3.99
CA ASN A 157 12.43 -27.74 -4.00
C ASN A 157 11.99 -27.29 -2.59
N ALA A 158 12.51 -27.93 -1.53
CA ALA A 158 12.24 -27.52 -0.17
C ALA A 158 12.85 -26.14 0.17
N ASP A 159 13.97 -25.81 -0.45
CA ASP A 159 14.65 -24.53 -0.21
C ASP A 159 14.04 -23.36 -0.98
N LEU A 160 13.17 -23.64 -1.95
CA LEU A 160 12.66 -22.66 -2.90
C LEU A 160 12.06 -21.43 -2.22
N LEU A 161 11.10 -21.66 -1.31
CA LEU A 161 10.39 -20.57 -0.63
C LEU A 161 11.33 -19.73 0.22
N TYR A 162 12.18 -20.39 1.01
CA TYR A 162 13.14 -19.71 1.86
C TYR A 162 14.15 -18.86 1.07
N LYS A 163 14.68 -19.40 -0.03
CA LYS A 163 15.62 -18.68 -0.90
C LYS A 163 14.96 -17.50 -1.62
N LEU A 164 13.69 -17.63 -2.03
CA LEU A 164 12.93 -16.54 -2.61
C LEU A 164 12.69 -15.40 -1.59
N GLU A 165 12.34 -15.74 -0.35
CA GLU A 165 12.14 -14.74 0.72
C GLU A 165 13.43 -13.98 1.06
N LEU A 166 14.59 -14.66 1.06
CA LEU A 166 15.90 -14.04 1.32
C LEU A 166 16.38 -13.13 0.18
N SER A 167 15.89 -13.33 -1.03
CA SER A 167 16.39 -12.68 -2.26
C SER A 167 15.53 -11.50 -2.71
N GLY A 168 14.38 -11.27 -2.07
CA GLY A 168 13.36 -10.26 -2.36
C GLY A 168 13.34 -9.09 -1.41
#